data_09686273dd37483c16ded0aaa4904375
#
_entry.id   09686273dd37483c16ded0aaa4904375
#
_cell.length_a   1.000
_cell.length_b   1.000
_cell.length_c   1.000
_cell.angle_alpha   90.00
_cell.angle_beta   90.00
_cell.angle_gamma   90.00
#
_symmetry.space_group_name_H-M   'P 1'
#
loop_
_entity.id
_entity.type
_entity.pdbx_description
1 polymer ?
#
loop_
_entity_poly.entity_id
_entity_poly.type
_entity_poly.pdbx_seq_one_letter_code
_entity_poly.pdbx_strand_id
1 'polypeptide(L)'
;MKKQALRFGPWLVLLAVGMVATPRYANTAPPPPQPEHPHIRAAINELREARTELQRAAHDFCGHRADALRDTQVALNQLNEALKCAK
;
A
#
# COMPACT_ATOMS: atom_id res chain seq x y z
N MET A 1 -28.44 7.36 34.79
CA MET A 1 -27.23 6.83 35.37
C MET A 1 -27.04 5.38 35.10
N LYS A 2 -28.01 4.60 35.36
CA LYS A 2 -27.92 3.19 35.11
C LYS A 2 -27.83 2.89 33.64
N LYS A 3 -28.31 3.79 32.84
CA LYS A 3 -28.27 3.57 31.39
C LYS A 3 -26.86 3.53 30.82
N GLN A 4 -25.97 4.19 31.49
CA GLN A 4 -24.62 4.24 31.02
C GLN A 4 -23.95 2.89 31.08
N ALA A 5 -24.26 2.12 32.10
CA ALA A 5 -23.69 0.81 32.23
C ALA A 5 -24.05 -0.09 31.07
N LEU A 6 -25.25 0.09 30.56
CA LEU A 6 -25.70 -0.74 29.47
C LEU A 6 -24.93 -0.48 28.18
N ARG A 7 -24.44 0.73 28.04
CA ARG A 7 -23.72 1.08 26.82
C ARG A 7 -22.40 0.37 26.73
N PHE A 8 -21.78 0.10 27.84
CA PHE A 8 -20.49 -0.55 27.79
C PHE A 8 -20.59 -2.03 27.44
N GLY A 9 -21.71 -2.63 27.77
CA GLY A 9 -21.89 -4.02 27.47
C GLY A 9 -21.78 -4.35 25.99
N PRO A 10 -22.52 -3.63 25.12
CA PRO A 10 -22.43 -3.90 23.70
C PRO A 10 -21.05 -3.70 23.13
N TRP A 11 -20.35 -2.73 23.65
CA TRP A 11 -19.00 -2.47 23.18
C TRP A 11 -18.07 -3.63 23.47
N LEU A 12 -18.17 -4.15 24.65
CA LEU A 12 -17.32 -5.27 25.03
C LEU A 12 -17.60 -6.48 24.18
N VAL A 13 -18.86 -6.71 23.87
CA VAL A 13 -19.22 -7.86 23.04
C VAL A 13 -18.62 -7.73 21.66
N LEU A 14 -18.66 -6.55 21.10
CA LEU A 14 -18.10 -6.31 19.77
C LEU A 14 -16.61 -6.59 19.75
N LEU A 15 -15.93 -6.16 20.79
CA LEU A 15 -14.49 -6.39 20.85
C LEU A 15 -14.18 -7.88 20.92
N ALA A 16 -14.96 -8.60 21.69
CA ALA A 16 -14.74 -10.03 21.78
C ALA A 16 -14.91 -10.72 20.44
N VAL A 17 -15.94 -10.31 19.72
CA VAL A 17 -16.18 -10.90 18.42
C VAL A 17 -15.04 -10.61 17.47
N GLY A 18 -14.51 -9.40 17.53
CA GLY A 18 -13.41 -9.04 16.67
C GLY A 18 -12.19 -9.91 16.88
N MET A 19 -11.97 -10.33 18.10
CA MET A 19 -10.79 -11.14 18.39
C MET A 19 -10.92 -12.58 17.91
N VAL A 20 -12.12 -13.03 17.72
CA VAL A 20 -12.33 -14.41 17.30
C VAL A 20 -11.96 -14.61 15.86
N ALA A 21 -11.85 -13.54 15.11
CA ALA A 21 -11.64 -13.65 13.68
C ALA A 21 -10.22 -13.89 13.26
N THR A 22 -9.33 -14.19 14.17
CA THR A 22 -7.93 -14.25 13.83
C THR A 22 -7.35 -15.58 13.38
N PRO A 23 -7.89 -16.70 13.67
CA PRO A 23 -7.17 -17.95 13.38
C PRO A 23 -7.27 -18.36 11.93
N ARG A 24 -6.64 -17.63 11.10
CA ARG A 24 -6.63 -18.02 9.72
C ARG A 24 -5.33 -18.52 9.24
N TYR A 25 -4.36 -18.46 10.08
CA TYR A 25 -3.02 -18.81 9.65
C TYR A 25 -2.75 -20.27 9.63
N ALA A 26 -3.69 -21.03 10.06
CA ALA A 26 -3.41 -22.42 10.32
C ALA A 26 -3.05 -23.20 9.09
N ASN A 27 -3.54 -22.79 7.95
CA ASN A 27 -3.31 -23.60 6.78
C ASN A 27 -2.47 -22.91 5.77
N THR A 28 -1.42 -22.36 6.18
CA THR A 28 -0.62 -21.61 5.27
C THR A 28 0.25 -22.51 4.46
N ALA A 29 0.12 -22.42 3.18
CA ALA A 29 1.10 -22.94 2.29
C ALA A 29 2.33 -22.05 2.36
N PRO A 30 3.51 -22.55 2.03
CA PRO A 30 4.68 -21.70 1.97
C PRO A 30 4.46 -20.58 0.96
N PRO A 31 4.90 -19.37 1.27
CA PRO A 31 4.72 -18.27 0.33
C PRO A 31 5.49 -18.53 -0.95
N PRO A 32 5.03 -18.00 -2.07
CA PRO A 32 5.77 -18.15 -3.31
C PRO A 32 7.13 -17.50 -3.19
N PRO A 33 8.11 -17.96 -3.96
CA PRO A 33 9.42 -17.34 -3.93
C PRO A 33 9.32 -15.87 -4.28
N GLN A 34 10.00 -15.06 -3.50
CA GLN A 34 10.01 -13.62 -3.72
C GLN A 34 11.08 -13.28 -4.74
N PRO A 35 10.82 -12.32 -5.62
CA PRO A 35 11.87 -11.85 -6.51
C PRO A 35 12.96 -11.17 -5.72
N GLU A 36 14.13 -11.07 -6.31
CA GLU A 36 15.20 -10.33 -5.66
C GLU A 36 14.82 -8.87 -5.52
N HIS A 37 15.18 -8.31 -4.38
CA HIS A 37 14.93 -6.89 -4.08
C HIS A 37 13.45 -6.55 -4.16
N PRO A 38 12.62 -7.23 -3.36
CA PRO A 38 11.17 -7.06 -3.50
C PRO A 38 10.69 -5.65 -3.21
N HIS A 39 11.35 -4.95 -2.31
CA HIS A 39 10.91 -3.58 -2.00
C HIS A 39 11.21 -2.60 -3.13
N ILE A 40 12.34 -2.75 -3.78
CA ILE A 40 12.65 -1.91 -4.94
C ILE A 40 11.67 -2.20 -6.07
N ARG A 41 11.39 -3.48 -6.31
CA ARG A 41 10.46 -3.84 -7.37
C ARG A 41 9.05 -3.38 -7.07
N ALA A 42 8.64 -3.45 -5.81
CA ALA A 42 7.33 -2.93 -5.41
C ALA A 42 7.25 -1.42 -5.65
N ALA A 43 8.31 -0.70 -5.30
CA ALA A 43 8.34 0.75 -5.53
C ALA A 43 8.22 1.08 -7.00
N ILE A 44 8.92 0.33 -7.86
CA ILE A 44 8.82 0.53 -9.30
C ILE A 44 7.38 0.35 -9.78
N ASN A 45 6.73 -0.70 -9.32
CA ASN A 45 5.36 -0.96 -9.74
C ASN A 45 4.41 0.13 -9.26
N GLU A 46 4.57 0.57 -8.02
CA GLU A 46 3.73 1.63 -7.48
C GLU A 46 3.94 2.94 -8.23
N LEU A 47 5.15 3.25 -8.59
CA LEU A 47 5.42 4.46 -9.36
C LEU A 47 4.87 4.38 -10.78
N ARG A 48 4.87 3.20 -11.37
CA ARG A 48 4.23 3.03 -12.67
C ARG A 48 2.74 3.27 -12.60
N GLU A 49 2.12 2.78 -11.55
CA GLU A 49 0.69 3.01 -11.35
C GLU A 49 0.43 4.49 -11.11
N ALA A 50 1.25 5.13 -10.28
CA ALA A 50 1.11 6.56 -10.04
C ALA A 50 1.26 7.35 -11.33
N ARG A 51 2.21 6.98 -12.17
CA ARG A 51 2.39 7.64 -13.46
C ARG A 51 1.14 7.52 -14.32
N THR A 52 0.55 6.34 -14.35
CA THR A 52 -0.68 6.12 -15.11
C THR A 52 -1.80 7.01 -14.60
N GLU A 53 -1.93 7.10 -13.28
CA GLU A 53 -2.96 7.97 -12.71
C GLU A 53 -2.71 9.43 -13.03
N LEU A 54 -1.47 9.86 -12.99
CA LEU A 54 -1.13 11.23 -13.37
C LEU A 54 -1.44 11.51 -14.82
N GLN A 55 -1.23 10.53 -15.69
CA GLN A 55 -1.55 10.69 -17.10
C GLN A 55 -3.04 10.83 -17.35
N ARG A 56 -3.85 10.18 -16.51
CA ARG A 56 -5.30 10.25 -16.64
C ARG A 56 -5.91 11.46 -15.97
N ALA A 57 -5.18 12.11 -15.10
CA ALA A 57 -5.69 13.25 -14.37
C ALA A 57 -5.92 14.43 -15.31
N ALA A 58 -6.73 15.37 -14.87
CA ALA A 58 -6.94 16.60 -15.62
C ALA A 58 -5.62 17.34 -15.81
N HIS A 59 -5.57 18.22 -16.79
CA HIS A 59 -4.30 18.79 -17.21
C HIS A 59 -3.94 20.07 -16.48
N ASP A 60 -4.87 20.69 -15.82
CA ASP A 60 -4.64 22.04 -15.35
C ASP A 60 -4.41 22.11 -13.86
N PHE A 61 -3.30 21.70 -13.41
CA PHE A 61 -2.90 21.88 -12.03
C PHE A 61 -1.69 22.80 -11.99
N CYS A 62 -1.79 23.94 -12.65
CA CYS A 62 -0.72 24.95 -12.70
C CYS A 62 0.61 24.37 -13.18
N GLY A 63 0.56 23.39 -14.05
CA GLY A 63 1.77 22.74 -14.55
C GLY A 63 2.38 21.72 -13.61
N HIS A 64 1.87 21.61 -12.42
CA HIS A 64 2.49 20.69 -11.45
C HIS A 64 2.25 19.23 -11.79
N ARG A 65 1.17 18.92 -12.49
CA ARG A 65 0.95 17.56 -12.95
C ARG A 65 2.04 17.11 -13.91
N ALA A 66 2.40 17.98 -14.86
CA ALA A 66 3.47 17.67 -15.79
C ALA A 66 4.81 17.49 -15.09
N ASP A 67 5.07 18.34 -14.10
CA ASP A 67 6.28 18.21 -13.32
C ASP A 67 6.31 16.90 -12.54
N ALA A 68 5.17 16.51 -11.98
CA ALA A 68 5.08 15.26 -11.25
C ALA A 68 5.31 14.07 -12.18
N LEU A 69 4.81 14.12 -13.39
CA LEU A 69 5.06 13.06 -14.36
C LEU A 69 6.55 12.94 -14.66
N ARG A 70 7.20 14.07 -14.88
CA ARG A 70 8.64 14.05 -15.15
C ARG A 70 9.41 13.51 -13.97
N ASP A 71 9.07 13.95 -12.76
CA ASP A 71 9.76 13.51 -11.56
C ASP A 71 9.54 12.03 -11.31
N THR A 72 8.35 11.55 -11.59
CA THR A 72 8.06 10.12 -11.47
C THR A 72 8.91 9.31 -12.43
N GLN A 73 9.09 9.81 -13.65
CA GLN A 73 9.93 9.13 -14.62
C GLN A 73 11.39 9.10 -14.17
N VAL A 74 11.86 10.20 -13.61
CA VAL A 74 13.22 10.25 -13.07
C VAL A 74 13.38 9.23 -11.95
N ALA A 75 12.41 9.16 -11.05
CA ALA A 75 12.46 8.19 -9.96
C ALA A 75 12.46 6.77 -10.49
N LEU A 76 11.66 6.46 -11.50
CA LEU A 76 11.66 5.14 -12.10
C LEU A 76 13.02 4.80 -12.69
N ASN A 77 13.64 5.76 -13.35
CA ASN A 77 14.97 5.54 -13.92
C ASN A 77 15.98 5.25 -12.82
N GLN A 78 15.92 5.99 -11.72
CA GLN A 78 16.82 5.76 -10.61
C GLN A 78 16.64 4.39 -10.01
N LEU A 79 15.41 3.94 -9.87
CA LEU A 79 15.15 2.62 -9.30
C LEU A 79 15.63 1.51 -10.22
N ASN A 80 15.49 1.68 -11.51
CA ASN A 80 16.04 0.72 -12.46
C ASN A 80 17.56 0.65 -12.39
N GLU A 81 18.20 1.81 -12.23
CA GLU A 81 19.65 1.83 -12.03
C GLU A 81 20.05 1.19 -10.71
N ALA A 82 19.23 1.38 -9.68
CA ALA A 82 19.48 0.74 -8.39
C ALA A 82 19.50 -0.78 -8.53
N LEU A 83 18.58 -1.33 -9.32
CA LEU A 83 18.56 -2.77 -9.55
C LEU A 83 19.82 -3.26 -10.24
N LYS A 84 20.37 -2.45 -11.13
CA LYS A 84 21.61 -2.83 -11.82
C LYS A 84 22.81 -2.82 -10.88
N CYS A 85 22.78 -1.98 -9.87
CA CYS A 85 23.87 -1.89 -8.91
C CYS A 85 23.69 -2.82 -7.71
N ALA A 86 22.59 -3.52 -7.64
CA ALA A 86 22.31 -4.38 -6.50
C ALA A 86 23.18 -5.65 -6.59
N LYS A 87 23.63 -6.12 -5.43
CA LYS A 87 24.49 -7.31 -5.39
C LYS A 87 23.96 -8.37 -4.48
#